data_ef9f3399c3936cf6655b6d809d093079
#
_entry.id   ef9f3399c3936cf6655b6d809d093079
#
_cell.length_a   1.000
_cell.length_b   1.000
_cell.length_c   1.000
_cell.angle_alpha   90.00
_cell.angle_beta   90.00
_cell.angle_gamma   90.00
#
_symmetry.space_group_name_H-M   'P 1'
#
loop_
_entity.id
_entity.type
_entity.pdbx_description
1 polymer ?
#
loop_
_entity_poly.entity_id
_entity_poly.type
_entity_poly.pdbx_seq_one_letter_code
_entity_poly.pdbx_strand_id
1 'polypeptide(L)'
;LAPGFHRKLMQYPDLAFYIWAVALALAIAVTTKSIVHSTLSAGLLLLMSLVSLICCAFQFGMGRYVGSRYRPRLRSSAQAEEQGREIRKVTAGQSLGQKNTVFAIWMGYTFMTPETAIVGGLYSIWHNIYNSWQLYRAENAGT
;
A
#
# COMPACT_ATOMS: atom_id res chain seq x y z
N LEU A 1 -14.69 -23.75 -2.71
CA LEU A 1 -13.29 -24.11 -2.50
C LEU A 1 -13.20 -25.33 -1.60
N ALA A 2 -12.44 -26.36 -2.02
CA ALA A 2 -12.37 -27.64 -1.33
C ALA A 2 -11.86 -27.46 0.13
N PRO A 3 -12.56 -27.96 1.15
CA PRO A 3 -12.18 -27.76 2.55
C PRO A 3 -10.77 -28.30 2.90
N GLY A 4 -10.29 -29.30 2.14
CA GLY A 4 -8.93 -29.83 2.30
C GLY A 4 -7.83 -28.87 1.83
N PHE A 5 -8.07 -28.06 0.81
CA PHE A 5 -7.13 -27.05 0.32
C PHE A 5 -7.00 -25.88 1.32
N HIS A 6 -8.11 -25.42 1.86
CA HIS A 6 -8.13 -24.39 2.90
C HIS A 6 -7.32 -24.80 4.13
N ARG A 7 -7.50 -26.04 4.60
CA ARG A 7 -6.77 -26.58 5.77
C ARG A 7 -5.25 -26.65 5.52
N LYS A 8 -4.82 -27.03 4.30
CA LYS A 8 -3.40 -27.05 3.94
C LYS A 8 -2.83 -25.63 3.86
N LEU A 9 -3.58 -24.66 3.32
CA LEU A 9 -3.15 -23.26 3.23
C LEU A 9 -2.94 -22.63 4.61
N MET A 10 -3.82 -22.94 5.56
CA MET A 10 -3.72 -22.45 6.95
C MET A 10 -2.53 -23.04 7.74
N GLN A 11 -1.86 -24.07 7.23
CA GLN A 11 -0.63 -24.60 7.84
C GLN A 11 0.60 -23.72 7.54
N TYR A 12 0.48 -22.78 6.57
CA TYR A 12 1.57 -21.87 6.19
C TYR A 12 1.12 -20.42 6.37
N PRO A 13 1.05 -19.92 7.62
CA PRO A 13 0.56 -18.56 7.89
C PRO A 13 1.39 -17.48 7.19
N ASP A 14 2.69 -17.73 7.00
CA ASP A 14 3.62 -16.77 6.39
C ASP A 14 3.65 -16.82 4.85
N LEU A 15 2.92 -17.76 4.23
CA LEU A 15 2.92 -17.92 2.77
C LEU A 15 2.48 -16.63 2.05
N ALA A 16 1.45 -15.96 2.57
CA ALA A 16 0.98 -14.71 2.02
C ALA A 16 2.05 -13.61 2.07
N PHE A 17 2.83 -13.58 3.15
CA PHE A 17 3.95 -12.65 3.30
C PHE A 17 5.05 -12.92 2.26
N TYR A 18 5.45 -14.17 2.07
CA TYR A 18 6.49 -14.52 1.08
C TYR A 18 6.03 -14.21 -0.35
N ILE A 19 4.79 -14.54 -0.70
CA ILE A 19 4.22 -14.20 -2.03
C ILE A 19 4.22 -12.68 -2.22
N TRP A 20 3.81 -11.93 -1.22
CA TRP A 20 3.83 -10.46 -1.27
C TRP A 20 5.27 -9.93 -1.42
N ALA A 21 6.24 -10.45 -0.66
CA ALA A 21 7.63 -10.02 -0.73
C ALA A 21 8.24 -10.27 -2.12
N VAL A 22 7.96 -11.44 -2.73
CA VAL A 22 8.40 -11.74 -4.10
C VAL A 22 7.75 -10.79 -5.10
N ALA A 23 6.44 -10.57 -5.01
CA ALA A 23 5.73 -9.63 -5.88
C ALA A 23 6.28 -8.20 -5.77
N LEU A 24 6.59 -7.75 -4.55
CA LEU A 24 7.20 -6.45 -4.31
C LEU A 24 8.61 -6.36 -4.91
N ALA A 25 9.45 -7.39 -4.73
CA ALA A 25 10.79 -7.43 -5.32
C ALA A 25 10.75 -7.36 -6.85
N LEU A 26 9.83 -8.11 -7.48
CA LEU A 26 9.62 -8.05 -8.92
C LEU A 26 9.14 -6.67 -9.38
N ALA A 27 8.20 -6.05 -8.66
CA ALA A 27 7.71 -4.71 -8.97
C ALA A 27 8.83 -3.66 -8.92
N ILE A 28 9.67 -3.72 -7.88
CA ILE A 28 10.84 -2.84 -7.74
C ILE A 28 11.84 -3.09 -8.88
N ALA A 29 12.14 -4.35 -9.20
CA ALA A 29 13.07 -4.70 -10.27
C ALA A 29 12.60 -4.18 -11.64
N VAL A 30 11.32 -4.36 -11.98
CA VAL A 30 10.73 -3.84 -13.23
C VAL A 30 10.78 -2.30 -13.26
N THR A 31 10.44 -1.64 -12.16
CA THR A 31 10.49 -0.18 -12.05
C THR A 31 11.91 0.34 -12.22
N THR A 32 12.87 -0.26 -11.54
CA THR A 32 14.29 0.10 -11.65
C THR A 32 14.79 -0.09 -13.09
N LYS A 33 14.46 -1.22 -13.72
CA LYS A 33 14.78 -1.46 -15.13
C LYS A 33 14.17 -0.38 -16.02
N SER A 34 12.92 -0.02 -15.83
CA SER A 34 12.25 1.02 -16.61
C SER A 34 12.92 2.40 -16.43
N ILE A 35 13.35 2.75 -15.21
CA ILE A 35 14.07 3.99 -14.93
C ILE A 35 15.43 4.01 -15.64
N VAL A 36 16.21 2.95 -15.51
CA VAL A 36 17.57 2.87 -16.08
C VAL A 36 17.56 2.92 -17.60
N HIS A 37 16.55 2.34 -18.24
CA HIS A 37 16.42 2.32 -19.71
C HIS A 37 15.56 3.47 -20.25
N SER A 38 15.03 4.33 -19.40
CA SER A 38 14.25 5.49 -19.85
C SER A 38 15.18 6.60 -20.34
N THR A 39 14.70 7.38 -21.30
CA THR A 39 15.36 8.59 -21.77
C THR A 39 14.93 9.84 -20.98
N LEU A 40 14.23 9.63 -19.86
CA LEU A 40 13.69 10.70 -19.04
C LEU A 40 14.79 11.46 -18.30
N SER A 41 14.64 12.78 -18.25
CA SER A 41 15.55 13.60 -17.45
C SER A 41 15.40 13.32 -15.96
N ALA A 42 16.47 13.50 -15.18
CA ALA A 42 16.43 13.35 -13.72
C ALA A 42 15.36 14.25 -13.07
N GLY A 43 15.17 15.46 -13.61
CA GLY A 43 14.13 16.38 -13.13
C GLY A 43 12.71 15.84 -13.31
N LEU A 44 12.43 15.17 -14.43
CA LEU A 44 11.13 14.55 -14.67
C LEU A 44 10.92 13.34 -13.76
N LEU A 45 11.93 12.51 -13.54
CA LEU A 45 11.87 11.39 -12.58
C LEU A 45 11.60 11.87 -11.15
N LEU A 46 12.24 12.96 -10.73
CA LEU A 46 11.97 13.58 -9.44
C LEU A 46 10.54 14.11 -9.35
N LEU A 47 10.03 14.74 -10.41
CA LEU A 47 8.66 15.23 -10.45
C LEU A 47 7.66 14.07 -10.35
N MET A 48 7.88 12.99 -11.10
CA MET A 48 7.03 11.78 -11.04
C MET A 48 7.05 11.16 -9.63
N SER A 49 8.22 11.12 -8.98
CA SER A 49 8.36 10.63 -7.61
C SER A 49 7.60 11.52 -6.61
N LEU A 50 7.72 12.83 -6.74
CA LEU A 50 7.03 13.79 -5.89
C LEU A 50 5.51 13.71 -6.05
N VAL A 51 5.01 13.63 -7.27
CA VAL A 51 3.58 13.47 -7.54
C VAL A 51 3.07 12.15 -6.95
N SER A 52 3.80 11.05 -7.12
CA SER A 52 3.46 9.75 -6.53
C SER A 52 3.41 9.81 -5.00
N LEU A 53 4.37 10.51 -4.36
CA LEU A 53 4.39 10.74 -2.93
C LEU A 53 3.18 11.54 -2.46
N ILE A 54 2.87 12.65 -3.14
CA ILE A 54 1.71 13.49 -2.81
C ILE A 54 0.41 12.70 -2.93
N CYS A 55 0.24 11.95 -4.02
CA CYS A 55 -0.93 11.08 -4.20
C CYS A 55 -1.04 10.02 -3.10
N CYS A 56 0.07 9.40 -2.71
CA CYS A 56 0.12 8.42 -1.64
C CYS A 56 -0.30 9.06 -0.30
N ALA A 57 0.33 10.17 0.08
CA ALA A 57 0.04 10.89 1.32
C ALA A 57 -1.41 11.37 1.36
N PHE A 58 -1.93 11.89 0.24
CA PHE A 58 -3.32 12.33 0.12
C PHE A 58 -4.31 11.18 0.32
N GLN A 59 -4.09 10.03 -0.31
CA GLN A 59 -5.00 8.88 -0.21
C GLN A 59 -5.02 8.29 1.19
N PHE A 60 -3.86 8.08 1.81
CA PHE A 60 -3.79 7.62 3.20
C PHE A 60 -4.39 8.65 4.17
N GLY A 61 -4.09 9.93 3.99
CA GLY A 61 -4.62 11.03 4.81
C GLY A 61 -6.14 11.13 4.71
N MET A 62 -6.68 11.10 3.48
CA MET A 62 -8.11 11.13 3.23
C MET A 62 -8.82 9.92 3.85
N GLY A 63 -8.26 8.71 3.68
CA GLY A 63 -8.81 7.50 4.30
C GLY A 63 -8.86 7.60 5.82
N ARG A 64 -7.77 8.05 6.46
CA ARG A 64 -7.73 8.28 7.91
C ARG A 64 -8.74 9.35 8.35
N TYR A 65 -8.87 10.42 7.59
CA TYR A 65 -9.86 11.47 7.86
C TYR A 65 -11.28 10.92 7.84
N VAL A 66 -11.66 10.22 6.76
CA VAL A 66 -12.98 9.58 6.63
C VAL A 66 -13.22 8.57 7.76
N GLY A 67 -12.25 7.69 8.02
CA GLY A 67 -12.32 6.72 9.12
C GLY A 67 -12.49 7.36 10.49
N SER A 68 -11.90 8.54 10.72
CA SER A 68 -12.04 9.29 11.97
C SER A 68 -13.45 9.89 12.15
N ARG A 69 -14.12 10.21 11.04
CA ARG A 69 -15.47 10.81 11.04
C ARG A 69 -16.59 9.78 11.12
N TYR A 70 -16.32 8.54 10.77
CA TYR A 70 -17.32 7.49 10.83
C TYR A 70 -17.59 7.09 12.29
N ARG A 71 -18.84 7.28 12.75
CA ARG A 71 -19.33 6.87 14.08
C ARG A 71 -20.34 5.74 13.94
N PRO A 72 -20.02 4.51 14.37
CA PRO A 72 -21.01 3.45 14.41
C PRO A 72 -22.08 3.77 15.48
N ARG A 73 -23.33 3.40 15.21
CA ARG A 73 -24.47 3.61 16.13
C ARG A 73 -24.46 2.73 17.39
N LEU A 74 -23.42 1.94 17.60
CA LEU A 74 -23.30 1.04 18.76
C LEU A 74 -22.94 1.84 20.01
N ARG A 75 -23.70 1.66 21.09
CA ARG A 75 -23.35 2.15 22.42
C ARG A 75 -22.14 1.35 22.94
N SER A 76 -21.01 1.99 23.05
CA SER A 76 -19.77 1.43 23.57
C SER A 76 -19.24 2.31 24.70
N SER A 77 -18.40 1.77 25.59
CA SER A 77 -17.68 2.57 26.57
C SER A 77 -16.75 3.57 25.85
N ALA A 78 -16.43 4.69 26.50
CA ALA A 78 -15.59 5.72 25.90
C ALA A 78 -14.20 5.19 25.46
N GLN A 79 -13.62 4.27 26.22
CA GLN A 79 -12.35 3.63 25.88
C GLN A 79 -12.46 2.72 24.65
N ALA A 80 -13.52 1.91 24.56
CA ALA A 80 -13.75 1.06 23.39
C ALA A 80 -14.09 1.88 22.13
N GLU A 81 -14.69 3.06 22.30
CA GLU A 81 -14.96 3.98 21.19
C GLU A 81 -13.66 4.60 20.64
N GLU A 82 -12.74 5.02 21.52
CA GLU A 82 -11.44 5.59 21.09
C GLU A 82 -10.57 4.53 20.39
N GLN A 83 -10.46 3.34 20.96
CA GLN A 83 -9.73 2.23 20.33
C GLN A 83 -10.35 1.85 18.97
N GLY A 84 -11.68 1.76 18.91
CA GLY A 84 -12.40 1.52 17.67
C GLY A 84 -12.20 2.63 16.65
N ARG A 85 -12.04 3.88 17.07
CA ARG A 85 -11.74 5.02 16.20
C ARG A 85 -10.36 4.90 15.57
N GLU A 86 -9.33 4.53 16.32
CA GLU A 86 -7.98 4.33 15.79
C GLU A 86 -7.94 3.18 14.77
N ILE A 87 -8.60 2.06 15.09
CA ILE A 87 -8.73 0.94 14.13
C ILE A 87 -9.40 1.41 12.83
N ARG A 88 -10.49 2.16 12.90
CA ARG A 88 -11.19 2.68 11.71
C ARG A 88 -10.33 3.63 10.89
N LYS A 89 -9.54 4.49 11.52
CA LYS A 89 -8.59 5.38 10.82
C LYS A 89 -7.57 4.57 10.03
N VAL A 90 -6.95 3.58 10.68
CA VAL A 90 -5.96 2.73 10.02
C VAL A 90 -6.59 1.95 8.88
N THR A 91 -7.72 1.28 9.13
CA THR A 91 -8.41 0.47 8.11
C THR A 91 -8.84 1.30 6.90
N ALA A 92 -9.45 2.46 7.12
CA ALA A 92 -9.88 3.32 6.02
C ALA A 92 -8.67 3.95 5.29
N GLY A 93 -7.61 4.29 6.02
CA GLY A 93 -6.33 4.72 5.43
C GLY A 93 -5.75 3.66 4.51
N GLN A 94 -5.68 2.42 4.98
CA GLN A 94 -5.19 1.29 4.20
C GLN A 94 -6.09 0.99 2.98
N SER A 95 -7.40 1.04 3.15
CA SER A 95 -8.36 0.79 2.05
C SER A 95 -8.23 1.78 0.90
N LEU A 96 -7.95 3.05 1.17
CA LEU A 96 -7.73 4.07 0.15
C LEU A 96 -6.28 4.15 -0.32
N GLY A 97 -5.32 3.97 0.56
CA GLY A 97 -3.90 4.14 0.26
C GLY A 97 -3.26 2.93 -0.42
N GLN A 98 -3.67 1.71 -0.06
CA GLN A 98 -3.15 0.52 -0.71
C GLN A 98 -3.80 0.33 -2.09
N LYS A 99 -2.97 0.34 -3.12
CA LYS A 99 -3.38 0.08 -4.50
C LYS A 99 -2.70 -1.20 -5.00
N ASN A 100 -3.34 -1.86 -5.95
CA ASN A 100 -2.69 -2.94 -6.68
C ASN A 100 -1.65 -2.35 -7.65
N THR A 101 -0.50 -2.02 -7.11
CA THR A 101 0.59 -1.36 -7.85
C THR A 101 1.23 -2.29 -8.88
N VAL A 102 1.25 -3.61 -8.61
CA VAL A 102 1.73 -4.60 -9.58
C VAL A 102 0.84 -4.59 -10.82
N PHE A 103 -0.47 -4.54 -10.63
CA PHE A 103 -1.41 -4.40 -11.74
C PHE A 103 -1.24 -3.06 -12.48
N ALA A 104 -1.04 -1.97 -11.77
CA ALA A 104 -0.81 -0.66 -12.38
C ALA A 104 0.49 -0.62 -13.21
N ILE A 105 1.56 -1.23 -12.72
CA ILE A 105 2.83 -1.38 -13.44
C ILE A 105 2.62 -2.21 -14.72
N TRP A 106 1.94 -3.35 -14.59
CA TRP A 106 1.64 -4.22 -15.72
C TRP A 106 0.78 -3.52 -16.79
N MET A 107 -0.27 -2.82 -16.36
CA MET A 107 -1.14 -2.04 -17.26
C MET A 107 -0.36 -0.94 -17.98
N GLY A 108 0.44 -0.19 -17.25
CA GLY A 108 1.29 0.85 -17.83
C GLY A 108 2.25 0.29 -18.87
N TYR A 109 2.91 -0.81 -18.55
CA TYR A 109 3.89 -1.44 -19.43
C TYR A 109 3.26 -2.09 -20.68
N THR A 110 2.07 -2.69 -20.54
CA THR A 110 1.43 -3.47 -21.61
C THR A 110 0.60 -2.60 -22.55
N PHE A 111 -0.13 -1.62 -22.04
CA PHE A 111 -1.15 -0.86 -22.78
C PHE A 111 -0.83 0.62 -22.97
N MET A 112 0.21 1.13 -22.30
CA MET A 112 0.61 2.53 -22.38
C MET A 112 2.09 2.62 -22.80
N THR A 113 2.90 3.35 -22.04
CA THR A 113 4.34 3.44 -22.26
C THR A 113 5.11 2.90 -21.06
N PRO A 114 6.35 2.37 -21.25
CA PRO A 114 7.16 1.91 -20.12
C PRO A 114 7.38 2.98 -19.04
N GLU A 115 7.39 4.25 -19.43
CA GLU A 115 7.52 5.39 -18.52
C GLU A 115 6.31 5.49 -17.58
N THR A 116 5.11 5.17 -18.07
CA THR A 116 3.88 5.16 -17.24
C THR A 116 3.97 4.14 -16.12
N ALA A 117 4.63 3.00 -16.36
CA ALA A 117 4.85 1.99 -15.33
C ALA A 117 5.73 2.50 -14.18
N ILE A 118 6.63 3.46 -14.44
CA ILE A 118 7.50 4.08 -13.41
C ILE A 118 6.67 4.74 -12.32
N VAL A 119 5.60 5.45 -12.68
CA VAL A 119 4.73 6.12 -11.69
C VAL A 119 4.09 5.12 -10.73
N GLY A 120 3.58 3.99 -11.25
CA GLY A 120 3.03 2.91 -10.43
C GLY A 120 4.07 2.30 -9.50
N GLY A 121 5.29 2.12 -10.00
CA GLY A 121 6.42 1.61 -9.22
C GLY A 121 6.86 2.57 -8.11
N LEU A 122 6.98 3.85 -8.40
CA LEU A 122 7.30 4.89 -7.41
C LEU A 122 6.21 4.98 -6.33
N TYR A 123 4.94 4.90 -6.72
CA TYR A 123 3.85 4.81 -5.74
C TYR A 123 3.98 3.57 -4.86
N SER A 124 4.36 2.42 -5.44
CA SER A 124 4.61 1.18 -4.68
C SER A 124 5.67 1.36 -3.59
N ILE A 125 6.76 2.05 -3.91
CA ILE A 125 7.82 2.34 -2.94
C ILE A 125 7.27 3.20 -1.79
N TRP A 126 6.60 4.30 -2.09
CA TRP A 126 6.08 5.23 -1.09
C TRP A 126 5.05 4.58 -0.17
N HIS A 127 4.10 3.81 -0.71
CA HIS A 127 3.09 3.18 0.13
C HIS A 127 3.68 2.08 1.03
N ASN A 128 4.71 1.36 0.57
CA ASN A 128 5.40 0.36 1.40
C ASN A 128 6.23 1.03 2.51
N ILE A 129 6.91 2.15 2.24
CA ILE A 129 7.58 2.94 3.28
C ILE A 129 6.57 3.39 4.34
N TYR A 130 5.41 3.90 3.91
CA TYR A 130 4.36 4.32 4.83
C TYR A 130 3.81 3.17 5.67
N ASN A 131 3.57 2.00 5.06
CA ASN A 131 3.12 0.80 5.76
C ASN A 131 4.14 0.33 6.80
N SER A 132 5.42 0.27 6.44
CA SER A 132 6.50 -0.11 7.36
C SER A 132 6.58 0.86 8.54
N TRP A 133 6.43 2.16 8.29
CA TRP A 133 6.39 3.15 9.35
C TRP A 133 5.16 3.00 10.28
N GLN A 134 3.98 2.70 9.71
CA GLN A 134 2.78 2.43 10.53
C GLN A 134 2.96 1.19 11.40
N LEU A 135 3.53 0.12 10.85
CA LEU A 135 3.79 -1.11 11.60
C LEU A 135 4.75 -0.85 12.75
N TYR A 136 5.87 -0.20 12.47
CA TYR A 136 6.85 0.19 13.49
C TYR A 136 6.21 1.03 14.63
N ARG A 137 5.33 1.97 14.29
CA ARG A 137 4.62 2.75 15.31
C ARG A 137 3.64 1.91 16.12
N ALA A 138 2.97 0.94 15.51
CA ALA A 138 2.03 0.06 16.21
C ALA A 138 2.74 -0.85 17.21
N GLU A 139 3.89 -1.40 16.85
CA GLU A 139 4.71 -2.22 17.72
C GLU A 139 5.22 -1.44 18.94
N ASN A 140 5.70 -0.22 18.74
CA ASN A 140 6.21 0.61 19.84
C ASN A 140 5.10 1.26 20.72
N ALA A 141 3.86 1.26 20.26
CA ALA A 141 2.73 1.75 21.06
C ALA A 141 2.10 0.65 21.95
N GLY A 142 2.45 -0.61 21.71
CA GLY A 142 2.01 -1.76 22.49
C GLY A 142 2.99 -2.18 23.61
N THR A 143 4.14 -1.52 23.70
CA THR A 143 5.10 -1.63 24.81
C THR A 143 4.96 -0.46 25.77
#